data_6336217667ab41322055ab8ada285ff7
#
_entry.id   6336217667ab41322055ab8ada285ff7
#
_cell.length_a   1.000
_cell.length_b   1.000
_cell.length_c   1.000
_cell.angle_alpha   90.00
_cell.angle_beta   90.00
_cell.angle_gamma   90.00
#
_symmetry.space_group_name_H-M   'P 1'
#
loop_
_entity.id
_entity.type
_entity.pdbx_description
1 polymer ?
#
loop_
_entity_poly.entity_id
_entity_poly.type
_entity_poly.pdbx_seq_one_letter_code
_entity_poly.pdbx_strand_id
1 'polypeptide(L)'
;MNNKFKNFLIEKKDLLLFICVLIVTFISVLSIASLAKKPIDEEAGGGGGSIVTPPVDENTPVEPQPAPTFHLPIKESYVVTREFFDLEADVSILANAVKNSGNTYIESQGISFSKEDNSIFDVYNVFPGEVITVSGNSESLEGYTITIKHENDVTSVYSSLSSVNVNVGDKIESNVKIGVSGTSVSDLEAGIHVHLEILSIGKHINPKDAIGKEISELASVVK
;
A
#
# COMPACT_ATOMS: atom_id res chain seq x y z
N MET A 1 -29.44 1.23 47.50
CA MET A 1 -28.25 1.45 46.63
C MET A 1 -27.38 2.51 47.29
N ASN A 2 -26.11 2.20 47.59
CA ASN A 2 -25.24 3.02 48.45
C ASN A 2 -24.90 4.37 47.73
N ASN A 3 -25.10 5.50 48.40
CA ASN A 3 -24.86 6.85 47.84
C ASN A 3 -23.45 7.03 47.29
N LYS A 4 -22.44 6.33 47.82
CA LYS A 4 -21.07 6.33 47.30
C LYS A 4 -20.98 5.69 45.92
N PHE A 5 -21.74 4.64 45.63
CA PHE A 5 -21.78 3.98 44.32
C PHE A 5 -22.48 4.83 43.27
N LYS A 6 -23.54 5.54 43.66
CA LYS A 6 -24.25 6.47 42.77
C LYS A 6 -23.38 7.64 42.37
N ASN A 7 -22.62 8.22 43.31
CA ASN A 7 -21.68 9.32 43.00
C ASN A 7 -20.51 8.86 42.11
N PHE A 8 -19.97 7.65 42.31
CA PHE A 8 -18.96 7.04 41.48
C PHE A 8 -19.45 6.86 40.02
N LEU A 9 -20.67 6.40 39.81
CA LEU A 9 -21.28 6.25 38.48
C LEU A 9 -21.48 7.58 37.77
N ILE A 10 -21.83 8.64 38.51
CA ILE A 10 -22.01 9.98 37.92
C ILE A 10 -20.66 10.61 37.54
N GLU A 11 -19.65 10.43 38.38
CA GLU A 11 -18.31 11.00 38.16
C GLU A 11 -17.55 10.29 37.01
N LYS A 12 -17.80 9.01 36.79
CA LYS A 12 -17.15 8.18 35.77
C LYS A 12 -18.06 7.83 34.57
N LYS A 13 -19.20 8.52 34.42
CA LYS A 13 -20.21 8.19 33.40
C LYS A 13 -19.62 8.18 31.98
N ASP A 14 -18.73 9.13 31.68
CA ASP A 14 -18.14 9.26 30.33
C ASP A 14 -17.13 8.13 30.05
N LEU A 15 -16.37 7.72 31.08
CA LEU A 15 -15.48 6.57 31.00
C LEU A 15 -16.26 5.25 30.88
N LEU A 16 -17.36 5.10 31.60
CA LEU A 16 -18.23 3.93 31.50
C LEU A 16 -18.90 3.83 30.12
N LEU A 17 -19.34 4.97 29.58
CA LEU A 17 -19.93 5.04 28.26
C LEU A 17 -18.91 4.67 27.16
N PHE A 18 -17.67 5.14 27.29
CA PHE A 18 -16.58 4.77 26.40
C PHE A 18 -16.25 3.27 26.44
N ILE A 19 -16.22 2.66 27.64
CA ILE A 19 -16.01 1.22 27.82
C ILE A 19 -17.17 0.42 27.22
N CYS A 20 -18.42 0.86 27.38
CA CYS A 20 -19.58 0.21 26.78
C CYS A 20 -19.52 0.24 25.24
N VAL A 21 -19.11 1.36 24.62
CA VAL A 21 -18.94 1.48 23.18
C VAL A 21 -17.86 0.51 22.68
N LEU A 22 -16.71 0.42 23.39
CA LEU A 22 -15.64 -0.53 23.04
C LEU A 22 -16.10 -1.99 23.13
N ILE A 23 -16.90 -2.35 24.14
CA ILE A 23 -17.44 -3.72 24.29
C ILE A 23 -18.41 -4.03 23.15
N VAL A 24 -19.31 -3.12 22.80
CA VAL A 24 -20.28 -3.31 21.71
C VAL A 24 -19.55 -3.46 20.34
N THR A 25 -18.53 -2.64 20.09
CA THR A 25 -17.72 -2.77 18.86
C THR A 25 -16.96 -4.08 18.81
N PHE A 26 -16.40 -4.54 19.93
CA PHE A 26 -15.68 -5.81 20.01
C PHE A 26 -16.61 -7.01 19.79
N ILE A 27 -17.83 -6.99 20.36
CA ILE A 27 -18.85 -8.05 20.15
C ILE A 27 -19.32 -8.06 18.68
N SER A 28 -19.48 -6.91 18.02
CA SER A 28 -19.89 -6.84 16.63
C SER A 28 -18.84 -7.43 15.68
N VAL A 29 -17.55 -7.19 15.93
CA VAL A 29 -16.44 -7.77 15.16
C VAL A 29 -16.38 -9.30 15.32
N LEU A 30 -16.57 -9.81 16.54
CA LEU A 30 -16.60 -11.25 16.80
C LEU A 30 -17.81 -11.95 16.15
N SER A 31 -18.96 -11.26 16.05
CA SER A 31 -20.17 -11.80 15.41
C SER A 31 -20.01 -11.95 13.89
N ILE A 32 -19.27 -11.07 13.25
CA ILE A 32 -18.99 -11.14 11.79
C ILE A 32 -18.04 -12.32 11.49
N ALA A 33 -17.05 -12.57 12.36
CA ALA A 33 -16.12 -13.71 12.19
C ALA A 33 -16.81 -15.08 12.35
N SER A 34 -17.93 -15.16 13.05
CA SER A 34 -18.68 -16.41 13.29
C SER A 34 -19.62 -16.78 12.14
N LEU A 35 -20.01 -15.82 11.28
CA LEU A 35 -20.91 -16.07 10.14
C LEU A 35 -20.19 -16.59 8.88
N ALA A 36 -18.86 -16.63 8.87
CA ALA A 36 -18.06 -17.05 7.71
C ALA A 36 -17.78 -18.58 7.66
N LYS A 37 -18.31 -19.38 8.59
CA LYS A 37 -18.17 -20.85 8.56
C LYS A 37 -19.51 -21.52 8.35
N LYS A 38 -19.99 -21.57 7.10
CA LYS A 38 -20.98 -22.54 6.66
C LYS A 38 -20.27 -23.65 5.88
N PRO A 39 -20.40 -24.94 6.25
CA PRO A 39 -19.94 -26.04 5.42
C PRO A 39 -20.82 -26.13 4.17
N ILE A 40 -20.19 -26.30 3.02
CA ILE A 40 -20.87 -26.64 1.77
C ILE A 40 -21.14 -28.15 1.84
N ASP A 41 -22.42 -28.54 1.89
CA ASP A 41 -22.82 -29.93 1.72
C ASP A 41 -22.55 -30.38 0.27
N GLU A 42 -21.77 -31.44 0.11
CA GLU A 42 -21.58 -32.16 -1.17
C GLU A 42 -22.89 -32.89 -1.52
N GLU A 43 -23.58 -32.43 -2.55
CA GLU A 43 -24.53 -33.26 -3.24
C GLU A 43 -23.87 -33.96 -4.45
N ALA A 44 -23.82 -35.28 -4.35
CA ALA A 44 -23.32 -36.17 -5.37
C ALA A 44 -24.26 -36.19 -6.58
N GLY A 45 -23.78 -35.80 -7.74
CA GLY A 45 -24.42 -36.01 -9.05
C GLY A 45 -23.39 -36.46 -10.07
N GLY A 46 -23.41 -37.74 -10.42
CA GLY A 46 -22.46 -38.40 -11.29
C GLY A 46 -22.51 -37.93 -12.75
N GLY A 47 -21.37 -37.96 -13.39
CA GLY A 47 -21.18 -37.73 -14.81
C GLY A 47 -19.70 -37.94 -15.17
N GLY A 48 -19.33 -39.19 -15.52
CA GLY A 48 -17.97 -39.56 -15.86
C GLY A 48 -17.44 -38.83 -17.09
N GLY A 49 -16.32 -38.20 -16.94
CA GLY A 49 -15.46 -37.75 -18.01
C GLY A 49 -14.02 -37.81 -17.47
N SER A 50 -13.36 -38.96 -17.71
CA SER A 50 -11.93 -39.12 -17.40
C SER A 50 -11.15 -38.18 -18.28
N ILE A 51 -10.76 -37.02 -17.74
CA ILE A 51 -9.68 -36.20 -18.31
C ILE A 51 -8.39 -36.90 -17.86
N VAL A 52 -7.83 -37.70 -18.77
CA VAL A 52 -6.47 -38.20 -18.62
C VAL A 52 -5.56 -37.02 -18.77
N THR A 53 -5.11 -36.47 -17.65
CA THR A 53 -3.94 -35.56 -17.65
C THR A 53 -2.75 -36.41 -18.11
N PRO A 54 -2.02 -36.02 -19.17
CA PRO A 54 -0.78 -36.69 -19.51
C PRO A 54 0.19 -36.59 -18.32
N PRO A 55 1.02 -37.61 -18.06
CA PRO A 55 2.02 -37.54 -16.97
C PRO A 55 2.91 -36.32 -17.23
N VAL A 56 2.97 -35.47 -16.24
CA VAL A 56 3.95 -34.36 -16.20
C VAL A 56 5.33 -35.02 -16.09
N ASP A 57 6.13 -34.88 -17.13
CA ASP A 57 7.51 -35.34 -17.15
C ASP A 57 8.30 -34.51 -16.14
N GLU A 58 8.60 -35.07 -14.96
CA GLU A 58 9.34 -34.42 -13.86
C GLU A 58 10.78 -34.01 -14.22
N ASN A 59 11.20 -34.23 -15.47
CA ASN A 59 12.56 -34.01 -15.96
C ASN A 59 12.71 -32.91 -17.01
N THR A 60 11.72 -32.02 -17.16
CA THR A 60 11.97 -30.85 -17.96
C THR A 60 12.84 -29.90 -17.12
N PRO A 61 14.08 -29.56 -17.54
CA PRO A 61 14.85 -28.52 -16.85
C PRO A 61 14.03 -27.22 -16.86
N VAL A 62 13.55 -26.78 -15.69
CA VAL A 62 12.94 -25.45 -15.55
C VAL A 62 14.07 -24.48 -15.83
N GLU A 63 14.01 -23.82 -16.98
CA GLU A 63 14.95 -22.74 -17.31
C GLU A 63 14.84 -21.70 -16.18
N PRO A 64 15.94 -21.24 -15.58
CA PRO A 64 15.89 -20.30 -14.47
C PRO A 64 15.17 -19.04 -14.91
N GLN A 65 13.99 -18.81 -14.35
CA GLN A 65 13.25 -17.57 -14.60
C GLN A 65 14.07 -16.41 -14.03
N PRO A 66 14.31 -15.32 -14.79
CA PRO A 66 15.06 -14.18 -14.27
C PRO A 66 14.42 -13.65 -12.99
N ALA A 67 15.25 -13.27 -12.03
CA ALA A 67 14.76 -12.69 -10.78
C ALA A 67 13.92 -11.42 -11.06
N PRO A 68 12.85 -11.21 -10.30
CA PRO A 68 12.01 -10.02 -10.49
C PRO A 68 12.79 -8.74 -10.17
N THR A 69 12.55 -7.69 -10.95
CA THR A 69 13.12 -6.34 -10.76
C THR A 69 12.02 -5.34 -10.40
N PHE A 70 12.41 -4.23 -9.78
CA PHE A 70 11.47 -3.13 -9.48
C PHE A 70 11.01 -2.43 -10.76
N HIS A 71 9.71 -2.22 -10.88
CA HIS A 71 9.08 -1.52 -11.98
C HIS A 71 8.61 -0.11 -11.60
N LEU A 72 8.23 0.68 -12.61
CA LEU A 72 7.54 1.95 -12.38
C LEU A 72 6.09 1.71 -11.91
N PRO A 73 5.53 2.61 -11.07
CA PRO A 73 4.12 2.52 -10.64
C PRO A 73 3.12 2.96 -11.71
N ILE A 74 3.61 3.40 -12.87
CA ILE A 74 2.85 3.91 -14.03
C ILE A 74 3.39 3.28 -15.31
N LYS A 75 2.51 2.93 -16.25
CA LYS A 75 2.86 2.33 -17.56
C LYS A 75 2.86 3.32 -18.72
N GLU A 76 2.13 4.41 -18.56
CA GLU A 76 2.04 5.48 -19.55
C GLU A 76 3.25 6.43 -19.48
N SER A 77 3.38 7.33 -20.45
CA SER A 77 4.34 8.43 -20.41
C SER A 77 4.07 9.31 -19.18
N TYR A 78 5.11 9.64 -18.46
CA TYR A 78 5.02 10.35 -17.19
C TYR A 78 6.03 11.49 -17.09
N VAL A 79 5.74 12.40 -16.16
CA VAL A 79 6.66 13.42 -15.66
C VAL A 79 6.83 13.23 -14.16
N VAL A 80 7.99 13.62 -13.62
CA VAL A 80 8.25 13.65 -12.19
C VAL A 80 7.86 15.03 -11.66
N THR A 81 6.81 15.09 -10.84
CA THR A 81 6.31 16.35 -10.24
C THR A 81 6.89 16.60 -8.86
N ARG A 82 7.45 15.59 -8.20
CA ARG A 82 8.20 15.71 -6.96
C ARG A 82 9.36 14.73 -6.95
N GLU A 83 10.57 15.23 -6.68
CA GLU A 83 11.79 14.43 -6.57
C GLU A 83 12.01 13.90 -5.14
N PHE A 84 12.84 12.89 -5.00
CA PHE A 84 13.37 12.45 -3.71
C PHE A 84 14.36 13.48 -3.17
N PHE A 85 14.26 13.80 -1.86
CA PHE A 85 15.17 14.76 -1.23
C PHE A 85 16.52 14.10 -0.94
N ASP A 86 17.58 14.60 -1.58
CA ASP A 86 18.96 14.20 -1.34
C ASP A 86 19.85 15.44 -1.32
N LEU A 87 20.49 15.71 -0.19
CA LEU A 87 21.36 16.88 0.01
C LEU A 87 22.54 16.94 -0.98
N GLU A 88 22.94 15.79 -1.54
CA GLU A 88 24.03 15.70 -2.51
C GLU A 88 23.54 15.98 -3.95
N ALA A 89 22.23 16.12 -4.18
CA ALA A 89 21.66 16.38 -5.49
C ALA A 89 21.85 17.83 -5.95
N ASP A 90 21.74 18.07 -7.26
CA ASP A 90 21.76 19.40 -7.84
C ASP A 90 20.64 20.29 -7.28
N VAL A 91 20.89 21.60 -7.18
CA VAL A 91 19.94 22.59 -6.64
C VAL A 91 18.58 22.56 -7.35
N SER A 92 18.54 22.27 -8.64
CA SER A 92 17.29 22.14 -9.41
C SER A 92 16.46 20.94 -8.98
N ILE A 93 17.10 19.83 -8.60
CA ILE A 93 16.45 18.63 -8.06
C ILE A 93 15.97 18.92 -6.64
N LEU A 94 16.83 19.50 -5.79
CA LEU A 94 16.48 19.89 -4.42
C LEU A 94 15.26 20.82 -4.36
N ALA A 95 15.18 21.79 -5.26
CA ALA A 95 14.04 22.71 -5.33
C ALA A 95 12.71 21.98 -5.62
N ASN A 96 12.76 20.86 -6.36
CA ASN A 96 11.60 20.03 -6.67
C ASN A 96 11.41 18.86 -5.66
N ALA A 97 12.31 18.70 -4.71
CA ALA A 97 12.25 17.64 -3.68
C ALA A 97 11.64 18.10 -2.37
N VAL A 98 11.06 19.31 -2.32
CA VAL A 98 10.46 19.91 -1.13
C VAL A 98 9.00 20.23 -1.38
N LYS A 99 8.12 19.76 -0.48
CA LYS A 99 6.68 20.05 -0.48
C LYS A 99 6.44 21.33 0.33
N ASN A 100 5.61 22.22 -0.17
CA ASN A 100 5.14 23.39 0.56
C ASN A 100 3.81 23.08 1.24
N SER A 101 3.82 22.95 2.55
CA SER A 101 2.62 22.75 3.37
C SER A 101 2.35 24.02 4.21
N GLY A 102 1.73 25.02 3.57
CA GLY A 102 1.44 26.33 4.19
C GLY A 102 2.72 27.13 4.47
N ASN A 103 3.14 27.24 5.72
CA ASN A 103 4.37 27.95 6.11
C ASN A 103 5.55 27.00 6.41
N THR A 104 5.42 25.72 6.09
CA THR A 104 6.43 24.70 6.37
C THR A 104 6.86 24.01 5.09
N TYR A 105 8.16 23.83 4.93
CA TYR A 105 8.74 23.02 3.87
C TYR A 105 9.03 21.64 4.42
N ILE A 106 8.58 20.61 3.70
CA ILE A 106 8.72 19.19 4.08
C ILE A 106 9.54 18.50 2.99
N GLU A 107 10.60 17.81 3.38
CA GLU A 107 11.43 17.00 2.49
C GLU A 107 10.61 15.83 1.94
N SER A 108 10.73 15.58 0.64
CA SER A 108 10.08 14.45 -0.02
C SER A 108 10.86 13.17 0.21
N GLN A 109 10.22 12.16 0.78
CA GLN A 109 10.82 10.85 1.05
C GLN A 109 10.59 9.83 -0.06
N GLY A 110 10.06 10.28 -1.20
CA GLY A 110 9.76 9.46 -2.37
C GLY A 110 9.75 10.29 -3.65
N ILE A 111 9.14 9.73 -4.70
CA ILE A 111 8.98 10.39 -6.00
C ILE A 111 7.50 10.44 -6.36
N SER A 112 7.03 11.59 -6.85
CA SER A 112 5.68 11.72 -7.41
C SER A 112 5.72 11.62 -8.93
N PHE A 113 4.93 10.68 -9.46
CA PHE A 113 4.74 10.43 -10.88
C PHE A 113 3.39 10.96 -11.32
N SER A 114 3.33 11.71 -12.40
CA SER A 114 2.12 12.29 -13.01
C SER A 114 2.16 12.08 -14.52
N LYS A 115 0.99 12.22 -15.17
CA LYS A 115 0.94 12.37 -16.63
C LYS A 115 1.12 13.85 -16.99
N GLU A 116 1.71 14.11 -18.17
CA GLU A 116 1.92 15.48 -18.65
C GLU A 116 0.63 16.30 -18.75
N ASP A 117 -0.48 15.65 -19.10
CA ASP A 117 -1.80 16.25 -19.22
C ASP A 117 -2.56 16.36 -17.89
N ASN A 118 -1.92 15.98 -16.78
CA ASN A 118 -2.51 15.94 -15.43
C ASN A 118 -3.81 15.11 -15.36
N SER A 119 -3.96 14.10 -16.22
CA SER A 119 -5.12 13.19 -16.20
C SER A 119 -4.89 12.02 -15.23
N ILE A 120 -6.00 11.41 -14.78
CA ILE A 120 -6.03 10.21 -13.94
C ILE A 120 -5.41 9.03 -14.68
N PHE A 121 -4.68 8.16 -13.95
CA PHE A 121 -4.06 6.94 -14.48
C PHE A 121 -4.11 5.80 -13.47
N ASP A 122 -3.93 4.58 -13.97
CA ASP A 122 -3.87 3.38 -13.17
C ASP A 122 -2.51 3.25 -12.48
N VAL A 123 -2.52 2.90 -11.19
CA VAL A 123 -1.32 2.69 -10.39
C VAL A 123 -1.05 1.21 -10.21
N TYR A 124 0.21 0.81 -10.42
CA TYR A 124 0.64 -0.57 -10.44
C TYR A 124 1.66 -0.87 -9.34
N ASN A 125 1.62 -2.12 -8.83
CA ASN A 125 2.61 -2.59 -7.88
C ASN A 125 4.00 -2.68 -8.51
N VAL A 126 5.01 -2.13 -7.83
CA VAL A 126 6.39 -2.04 -8.34
C VAL A 126 7.18 -3.35 -8.20
N PHE A 127 6.83 -4.22 -7.24
CA PHE A 127 7.53 -5.47 -6.95
C PHE A 127 6.60 -6.45 -6.23
N PRO A 128 6.75 -7.80 -6.39
CA PRO A 128 5.91 -8.76 -5.69
C PRO A 128 5.93 -8.58 -4.17
N GLY A 129 4.76 -8.70 -3.51
CA GLY A 129 4.69 -8.52 -2.06
C GLY A 129 3.30 -8.77 -1.49
N GLU A 130 3.15 -8.46 -0.21
CA GLU A 130 1.89 -8.58 0.53
C GLU A 130 1.43 -7.19 1.01
N VAL A 131 0.17 -6.88 0.77
CA VAL A 131 -0.45 -5.63 1.26
C VAL A 131 -0.59 -5.71 2.77
N ILE A 132 0.17 -4.87 3.48
CA ILE A 132 0.14 -4.84 4.95
C ILE A 132 -0.72 -3.70 5.51
N THR A 133 -0.98 -2.65 4.71
CA THR A 133 -1.83 -1.53 5.14
C THR A 133 -2.58 -0.96 3.94
N VAL A 134 -3.85 -0.63 4.15
CA VAL A 134 -4.67 0.23 3.30
C VAL A 134 -5.32 1.26 4.23
N SER A 135 -5.07 2.54 4.01
CA SER A 135 -5.54 3.61 4.89
C SER A 135 -5.92 4.88 4.12
N GLY A 136 -6.50 5.83 4.84
CA GLY A 136 -6.93 7.11 4.26
C GLY A 136 -8.27 7.02 3.52
N ASN A 137 -8.59 8.08 2.84
CA ASN A 137 -9.72 8.26 1.91
C ASN A 137 -9.40 9.43 0.98
N SER A 138 -10.26 9.72 0.01
CA SER A 138 -10.06 10.79 -0.98
C SER A 138 -9.97 12.21 -0.38
N GLU A 139 -10.35 12.40 0.90
CA GLU A 139 -10.32 13.69 1.61
C GLU A 139 -9.17 13.76 2.63
N SER A 140 -8.41 12.67 2.81
CA SER A 140 -7.26 12.63 3.70
C SER A 140 -6.12 13.50 3.16
N LEU A 141 -5.20 13.94 4.04
CA LEU A 141 -4.03 14.73 3.66
C LEU A 141 -3.22 14.09 2.52
N GLU A 142 -3.05 12.77 2.58
CA GLU A 142 -2.26 11.98 1.62
C GLU A 142 -3.14 11.20 0.63
N GLY A 143 -4.49 11.41 0.60
CA GLY A 143 -5.40 10.56 -0.15
C GLY A 143 -5.46 9.13 0.41
N TYR A 144 -5.85 8.14 -0.41
CA TYR A 144 -5.66 6.74 -0.04
C TYR A 144 -4.18 6.39 -0.09
N THR A 145 -3.77 5.55 0.87
CA THR A 145 -2.39 5.05 0.99
C THR A 145 -2.40 3.53 1.07
N ILE A 146 -1.51 2.88 0.30
CA ILE A 146 -1.27 1.44 0.31
C ILE A 146 0.19 1.21 0.73
N THR A 147 0.41 0.28 1.67
CA THR A 147 1.75 -0.19 2.02
C THR A 147 1.87 -1.66 1.66
N ILE A 148 2.89 -2.01 0.89
CA ILE A 148 3.19 -3.38 0.46
C ILE A 148 4.55 -3.78 1.01
N LYS A 149 4.58 -4.91 1.74
CA LYS A 149 5.81 -5.52 2.24
C LYS A 149 6.33 -6.50 1.20
N HIS A 150 7.60 -6.35 0.86
CA HIS A 150 8.36 -7.22 -0.01
C HIS A 150 9.31 -8.10 0.79
N GLU A 151 10.11 -8.90 0.12
CA GLU A 151 11.22 -9.66 0.72
C GLU A 151 12.33 -8.73 1.24
N ASN A 152 13.29 -9.26 1.97
CA ASN A 152 14.50 -8.57 2.45
C ASN A 152 14.24 -7.26 3.22
N ASP A 153 13.13 -7.20 4.00
CA ASP A 153 12.72 -6.01 4.75
C ASP A 153 12.58 -4.73 3.90
N VAL A 154 12.21 -4.90 2.63
CA VAL A 154 11.85 -3.82 1.73
C VAL A 154 10.34 -3.58 1.80
N THR A 155 9.95 -2.32 1.73
CA THR A 155 8.55 -1.89 1.75
C THR A 155 8.35 -0.80 0.71
N SER A 156 7.24 -0.85 -0.05
CA SER A 156 6.78 0.26 -0.88
C SER A 156 5.52 0.89 -0.29
N VAL A 157 5.45 2.22 -0.36
CA VAL A 157 4.29 3.01 0.06
C VAL A 157 3.80 3.82 -1.13
N TYR A 158 2.51 3.71 -1.41
CA TYR A 158 1.82 4.44 -2.48
C TYR A 158 0.81 5.35 -1.83
N SER A 159 0.94 6.65 -2.02
CA SER A 159 -0.02 7.65 -1.53
C SER A 159 -0.56 8.53 -2.67
N SER A 160 -1.43 9.46 -2.33
CA SER A 160 -2.14 10.33 -3.26
C SER A 160 -3.08 9.57 -4.21
N LEU A 161 -3.60 8.42 -3.77
CA LEU A 161 -4.54 7.64 -4.56
C LEU A 161 -5.98 8.15 -4.36
N SER A 162 -6.76 8.16 -5.46
CA SER A 162 -8.20 8.47 -5.43
C SER A 162 -9.04 7.24 -5.10
N SER A 163 -8.53 6.04 -5.39
CA SER A 163 -9.18 4.77 -5.05
C SER A 163 -8.16 3.64 -4.96
N VAL A 164 -8.53 2.55 -4.26
CA VAL A 164 -7.73 1.35 -4.08
C VAL A 164 -8.46 0.13 -4.61
N ASN A 165 -7.72 -0.84 -5.15
CA ASN A 165 -8.22 -2.08 -5.74
C ASN A 165 -7.75 -3.33 -4.99
N VAL A 166 -7.14 -3.16 -3.81
CA VAL A 166 -6.53 -4.23 -3.01
C VAL A 166 -6.99 -4.14 -1.56
N ASN A 167 -6.87 -5.25 -0.83
CA ASN A 167 -7.18 -5.36 0.59
C ASN A 167 -5.93 -5.80 1.37
N VAL A 168 -5.91 -5.52 2.66
CA VAL A 168 -4.87 -6.01 3.57
C VAL A 168 -4.84 -7.54 3.55
N GLY A 169 -3.65 -8.13 3.38
CA GLY A 169 -3.40 -9.56 3.27
C GLY A 169 -3.35 -10.09 1.83
N ASP A 170 -3.69 -9.27 0.82
CA ASP A 170 -3.56 -9.67 -0.58
C ASP A 170 -2.08 -9.83 -0.96
N LYS A 171 -1.76 -10.93 -1.64
CA LYS A 171 -0.45 -11.15 -2.28
C LYS A 171 -0.51 -10.67 -3.72
N ILE A 172 0.33 -9.71 -4.04
CA ILE A 172 0.29 -8.96 -5.30
C ILE A 172 1.59 -9.14 -6.05
N GLU A 173 1.47 -9.54 -7.32
CA GLU A 173 2.60 -9.62 -8.26
C GLU A 173 3.01 -8.24 -8.78
N SER A 174 4.20 -8.14 -9.37
CA SER A 174 4.61 -6.93 -10.09
C SER A 174 3.63 -6.58 -11.20
N ASN A 175 3.50 -5.28 -11.49
CA ASN A 175 2.65 -4.77 -12.58
C ASN A 175 1.14 -5.10 -12.46
N VAL A 176 0.68 -5.56 -11.31
CA VAL A 176 -0.76 -5.68 -11.01
C VAL A 176 -1.29 -4.32 -10.57
N LYS A 177 -2.45 -3.92 -11.09
CA LYS A 177 -3.12 -2.67 -10.71
C LYS A 177 -3.55 -2.72 -9.24
N ILE A 178 -3.13 -1.73 -8.46
CA ILE A 178 -3.43 -1.62 -7.03
C ILE A 178 -4.34 -0.45 -6.70
N GLY A 179 -4.47 0.54 -7.59
CA GLY A 179 -5.29 1.71 -7.35
C GLY A 179 -5.32 2.65 -8.54
N VAL A 180 -5.80 3.86 -8.30
CA VAL A 180 -5.90 4.96 -9.27
C VAL A 180 -5.29 6.21 -8.67
N SER A 181 -4.51 6.95 -9.46
CA SER A 181 -3.91 8.22 -9.07
C SER A 181 -4.96 9.24 -8.63
N GLY A 182 -4.55 10.16 -7.79
CA GLY A 182 -5.42 11.23 -7.29
C GLY A 182 -4.63 12.47 -6.93
N THR A 183 -5.20 13.29 -6.07
CA THR A 183 -4.55 14.47 -5.49
C THR A 183 -4.36 14.24 -3.99
N SER A 184 -3.39 14.93 -3.39
CA SER A 184 -3.25 15.01 -1.94
C SER A 184 -3.25 16.46 -1.47
N VAL A 185 -3.77 16.70 -0.27
CA VAL A 185 -3.76 18.04 0.35
C VAL A 185 -2.35 18.41 0.78
N SER A 186 -1.50 17.42 1.08
CA SER A 186 -0.11 17.63 1.46
C SER A 186 0.81 18.05 0.31
N ASP A 187 0.40 17.83 -0.95
CA ASP A 187 1.17 18.22 -2.14
C ASP A 187 0.25 18.62 -3.31
N LEU A 188 -0.50 19.71 -3.13
CA LEU A 188 -1.41 20.24 -4.15
C LEU A 188 -0.69 20.67 -5.43
N GLU A 189 0.58 21.07 -5.33
CA GLU A 189 1.39 21.50 -6.47
C GLU A 189 1.70 20.36 -7.44
N ALA A 190 1.77 19.12 -6.94
CA ALA A 190 2.00 17.95 -7.79
C ALA A 190 0.80 17.58 -8.68
N GLY A 191 -0.40 18.16 -8.43
CA GLY A 191 -1.61 17.88 -9.18
C GLY A 191 -2.09 16.42 -9.01
N ILE A 192 -2.55 15.78 -10.10
CA ILE A 192 -2.92 14.36 -10.09
C ILE A 192 -1.65 13.51 -10.21
N HIS A 193 -1.35 12.74 -9.17
CA HIS A 193 -0.12 11.97 -9.09
C HIS A 193 -0.29 10.67 -8.26
N VAL A 194 0.71 9.83 -8.30
CA VAL A 194 1.02 8.83 -7.27
C VAL A 194 2.35 9.19 -6.64
N HIS A 195 2.42 9.24 -5.32
CA HIS A 195 3.66 9.37 -4.58
C HIS A 195 4.14 7.99 -4.16
N LEU A 196 5.33 7.60 -4.62
CA LEU A 196 5.96 6.31 -4.32
C LEU A 196 7.14 6.53 -3.38
N GLU A 197 7.10 5.86 -2.23
CA GLU A 197 8.24 5.73 -1.33
C GLU A 197 8.72 4.28 -1.33
N ILE A 198 10.02 4.05 -1.26
CA ILE A 198 10.63 2.75 -1.07
C ILE A 198 11.49 2.82 0.19
N LEU A 199 11.27 1.88 1.10
CA LEU A 199 12.06 1.74 2.31
C LEU A 199 12.84 0.41 2.25
N SER A 200 14.12 0.47 2.55
CA SER A 200 14.96 -0.71 2.77
C SER A 200 15.47 -0.68 4.20
N ILE A 201 15.18 -1.74 4.97
CA ILE A 201 15.53 -1.85 6.40
C ILE A 201 15.05 -0.59 7.18
N GLY A 202 13.85 -0.10 6.87
CA GLY A 202 13.23 1.05 7.52
C GLY A 202 13.79 2.43 7.15
N LYS A 203 14.72 2.52 6.19
CA LYS A 203 15.25 3.79 5.67
C LYS A 203 14.68 4.06 4.27
N HIS A 204 14.25 5.28 4.02
CA HIS A 204 13.84 5.71 2.69
C HIS A 204 15.03 5.72 1.74
N ILE A 205 14.83 5.17 0.55
CA ILE A 205 15.78 5.19 -0.56
C ILE A 205 15.14 5.87 -1.75
N ASN A 206 15.97 6.47 -2.61
CA ASN A 206 15.46 7.10 -3.82
C ASN A 206 14.85 6.02 -4.74
N PRO A 207 13.55 6.09 -5.07
CA PRO A 207 12.91 5.11 -5.95
C PRO A 207 13.60 4.94 -7.31
N LYS A 208 14.26 5.98 -7.84
CA LYS A 208 15.06 5.87 -9.08
C LYS A 208 16.20 4.87 -8.95
N ASP A 209 16.77 4.73 -7.76
CA ASP A 209 17.86 3.80 -7.51
C ASP A 209 17.38 2.34 -7.36
N ALA A 210 16.09 2.14 -7.12
CA ALA A 210 15.48 0.80 -7.04
C ALA A 210 14.97 0.29 -8.39
N ILE A 211 14.38 1.19 -9.21
CA ILE A 211 13.76 0.80 -10.48
C ILE A 211 14.78 0.12 -11.39
N GLY A 212 14.42 -1.06 -11.92
CA GLY A 212 15.25 -1.90 -12.77
C GLY A 212 16.22 -2.83 -12.00
N LYS A 213 16.33 -2.70 -10.69
CA LYS A 213 17.18 -3.56 -9.85
C LYS A 213 16.41 -4.72 -9.22
N GLU A 214 17.15 -5.79 -8.90
CA GLU A 214 16.66 -6.85 -8.05
C GLU A 214 16.61 -6.39 -6.59
N ILE A 215 15.73 -6.99 -5.81
CA ILE A 215 15.54 -6.63 -4.39
C ILE A 215 16.82 -6.86 -3.55
N SER A 216 17.64 -7.86 -3.92
CA SER A 216 18.92 -8.17 -3.28
C SER A 216 19.93 -7.03 -3.37
N GLU A 217 19.83 -6.18 -4.39
CA GLU A 217 20.73 -5.05 -4.63
C GLU A 217 20.39 -3.83 -3.75
N LEU A 218 19.15 -3.75 -3.23
CA LEU A 218 18.71 -2.57 -2.48
C LEU A 218 19.38 -2.42 -1.11
N ALA A 219 19.85 -3.50 -0.51
CA ALA A 219 20.62 -3.43 0.73
C ALA A 219 21.92 -2.60 0.59
N SER A 220 22.47 -2.51 -0.63
CA SER A 220 23.68 -1.72 -0.92
C SER A 220 23.39 -0.24 -1.20
N VAL A 221 22.13 0.13 -1.42
CA VAL A 221 21.69 1.51 -1.70
C VAL A 221 21.46 2.31 -0.40
N VAL A 222 21.28 1.62 0.73
CA VAL A 222 21.10 2.26 2.04
C VAL A 222 22.44 2.87 2.51
N LYS A 223 22.56 4.18 2.40
CA LYS A 223 23.71 4.96 2.93
C LYS A 223 23.52 5.35 4.40
#